data_5821ebd4bcba26cd8492f65deee9d98a
#
_entry.id   5821ebd4bcba26cd8492f65deee9d98a
#
_cell.length_a   1.000
_cell.length_b   1.000
_cell.length_c   1.000
_cell.angle_alpha   90.00
_cell.angle_beta   90.00
_cell.angle_gamma   90.00
#
_symmetry.space_group_name_H-M   'P 1'
#
loop_
_entity.id
_entity.type
_entity.pdbx_description
1 polymer ?
#
loop_
_entity_poly.entity_id
_entity_poly.type
_entity_poly.pdbx_seq_one_letter_code
_entity_poly.pdbx_strand_id
1 'polypeptide(L)'
;SIRSIERRIEMAGKEETVEGWRPTLDTPDMPRPKDGLPREIPRHMQLMLDLIVMAFQMDKTRIATCMLNNDLSQMNFGFLKDVQGSLHLDLTHNGKDPALEAMYLKTNQFHVEQFVYLLNRMKSIQEGDGTLLDHSMLLFCSNLFDGDRHQADEMPMILAGNGGGTIQTGRILDYMQQPKEERRACNLYLSLMERMGVEANRFGDADRMLKWL
;
A
#
# COMPACT_ATOMS: atom_id res chain seq x y z
N SER A 1 21.34 -5.43 -7.60
CA SER A 1 22.44 -5.35 -8.58
C SER A 1 21.97 -5.93 -9.91
N ILE A 2 22.58 -5.54 -11.02
CA ILE A 2 22.29 -6.07 -12.37
C ILE A 2 22.35 -7.62 -12.37
N ARG A 3 23.33 -8.21 -11.69
CA ARG A 3 23.46 -9.67 -11.54
C ARG A 3 22.25 -10.34 -10.83
N SER A 4 21.54 -9.63 -9.95
CA SER A 4 20.33 -10.20 -9.32
C SER A 4 19.15 -10.21 -10.29
N ILE A 5 19.08 -9.24 -11.19
CA ILE A 5 18.08 -9.18 -12.25
C ILE A 5 18.39 -10.24 -13.31
N GLU A 6 19.63 -10.37 -13.74
CA GLU A 6 20.09 -11.41 -14.67
C GLU A 6 19.77 -12.81 -14.14
N ARG A 7 20.07 -13.10 -12.87
CA ARG A 7 19.71 -14.38 -12.24
C ARG A 7 18.20 -14.63 -12.21
N ARG A 8 17.39 -13.58 -11.94
CA ARG A 8 15.93 -13.72 -11.94
C ARG A 8 15.38 -13.99 -13.34
N ILE A 9 15.94 -13.34 -14.38
CA ILE A 9 15.57 -13.59 -15.77
C ILE A 9 16.01 -15.01 -16.18
N GLU A 10 17.23 -15.42 -15.82
CA GLU A 10 17.75 -16.76 -16.10
C GLU A 10 16.91 -17.86 -15.38
N MET A 11 16.52 -17.61 -14.13
CA MET A 11 15.64 -18.52 -13.37
C MET A 11 14.22 -18.56 -13.94
N ALA A 12 13.68 -17.42 -14.40
CA ALA A 12 12.38 -17.38 -15.05
C ALA A 12 12.34 -18.05 -16.43
N GLY A 13 13.49 -18.14 -17.10
CA GLY A 13 13.64 -18.80 -18.39
C GLY A 13 13.90 -20.32 -18.29
N LYS A 14 14.26 -20.81 -17.12
CA LYS A 14 14.37 -22.24 -16.83
C LYS A 14 13.00 -22.72 -16.32
N GLU A 15 12.34 -23.60 -17.05
CA GLU A 15 11.11 -24.29 -16.59
C GLU A 15 11.36 -25.22 -15.37
N GLU A 16 12.56 -25.21 -14.82
CA GLU A 16 12.86 -25.90 -13.56
C GLU A 16 12.21 -25.14 -12.41
N THR A 17 11.12 -25.70 -11.93
CA THR A 17 10.45 -25.30 -10.68
C THR A 17 11.48 -25.33 -9.55
N VAL A 18 11.77 -24.16 -8.97
CA VAL A 18 12.42 -24.11 -7.66
C VAL A 18 11.56 -24.96 -6.72
N GLU A 19 12.16 -25.97 -6.10
CA GLU A 19 11.46 -26.88 -5.20
C GLU A 19 10.71 -26.04 -4.13
N GLY A 20 9.38 -26.21 -4.08
CA GLY A 20 8.52 -25.42 -3.18
C GLY A 20 7.83 -24.18 -3.79
N TRP A 21 8.22 -23.72 -4.99
CA TRP A 21 7.52 -22.61 -5.64
C TRP A 21 6.65 -23.09 -6.79
N ARG A 22 5.35 -22.92 -6.70
CA ARG A 22 4.40 -23.07 -7.82
C ARG A 22 3.45 -21.90 -7.81
N PRO A 23 3.03 -21.39 -8.99
CA PRO A 23 1.90 -20.49 -9.03
C PRO A 23 0.73 -21.19 -8.36
N THR A 24 0.19 -20.59 -7.31
CA THR A 24 -0.89 -21.19 -6.51
C THR A 24 -2.23 -21.14 -7.23
N LEU A 25 -2.34 -20.26 -8.22
CA LEU A 25 -3.58 -20.00 -8.95
C LEU A 25 -3.34 -19.84 -10.45
N ASP A 26 -4.37 -20.15 -11.24
CA ASP A 26 -4.38 -19.94 -12.69
C ASP A 26 -4.16 -18.45 -13.04
N THR A 27 -3.65 -18.22 -14.23
CA THR A 27 -3.50 -16.85 -14.74
C THR A 27 -4.86 -16.15 -14.76
N PRO A 28 -5.03 -15.04 -14.04
CA PRO A 28 -6.29 -14.32 -14.01
C PRO A 28 -6.65 -13.77 -15.39
N ASP A 29 -7.92 -13.82 -15.75
CA ASP A 29 -8.42 -13.12 -16.94
C ASP A 29 -8.50 -11.62 -16.66
N MET A 30 -7.50 -10.90 -17.11
CA MET A 30 -7.45 -9.44 -17.04
C MET A 30 -7.20 -8.88 -18.43
N PRO A 31 -8.27 -8.42 -19.13
CA PRO A 31 -8.11 -7.95 -20.49
C PRO A 31 -7.27 -6.68 -20.54
N ARG A 32 -6.33 -6.67 -21.49
CA ARG A 32 -5.52 -5.47 -21.76
C ARG A 32 -6.42 -4.31 -22.22
N PRO A 33 -6.27 -3.09 -21.68
CA PRO A 33 -7.01 -1.93 -22.16
C PRO A 33 -6.82 -1.72 -23.68
N LYS A 34 -7.91 -1.60 -24.44
CA LYS A 34 -7.88 -1.53 -25.92
C LYS A 34 -7.18 -0.27 -26.41
N ASP A 35 -7.35 0.84 -25.70
CA ASP A 35 -6.86 2.17 -26.09
C ASP A 35 -5.57 2.58 -25.35
N GLY A 36 -4.82 1.62 -24.85
CA GLY A 36 -3.63 1.86 -24.04
C GLY A 36 -3.94 2.18 -22.57
N LEU A 37 -3.07 2.95 -21.92
CA LEU A 37 -3.25 3.29 -20.50
C LEU A 37 -4.47 4.22 -20.33
N PRO A 38 -5.36 3.94 -19.38
CA PRO A 38 -6.48 4.83 -19.07
C PRO A 38 -5.99 6.24 -18.69
N ARG A 39 -6.64 7.26 -19.24
CA ARG A 39 -6.33 8.66 -18.91
C ARG A 39 -7.06 9.12 -17.66
N GLU A 40 -8.19 8.51 -17.36
CA GLU A 40 -8.97 8.80 -16.17
C GLU A 40 -8.24 8.28 -14.93
N ILE A 41 -7.97 9.18 -13.99
CA ILE A 41 -7.20 8.90 -12.77
C ILE A 41 -7.75 7.69 -12.00
N PRO A 42 -9.06 7.59 -11.71
CA PRO A 42 -9.60 6.45 -10.96
C PRO A 42 -9.31 5.11 -11.65
N ARG A 43 -9.55 5.06 -12.97
CA ARG A 43 -9.37 3.85 -13.76
C ARG A 43 -7.89 3.46 -13.89
N HIS A 44 -7.01 4.46 -14.02
CA HIS A 44 -5.57 4.21 -14.06
C HIS A 44 -5.08 3.64 -12.72
N MET A 45 -5.47 4.24 -11.59
CA MET A 45 -5.11 3.74 -10.27
C MET A 45 -5.63 2.32 -10.05
N GLN A 46 -6.89 2.04 -10.38
CA GLN A 46 -7.46 0.69 -10.26
C GLN A 46 -6.71 -0.32 -11.12
N LEU A 47 -6.34 0.04 -12.36
CA LEU A 47 -5.53 -0.84 -13.21
C LEU A 47 -4.19 -1.19 -12.56
N MET A 48 -3.51 -0.21 -11.97
CA MET A 48 -2.24 -0.45 -11.27
C MET A 48 -2.42 -1.35 -10.05
N LEU A 49 -3.49 -1.16 -9.29
CA LEU A 49 -3.83 -2.01 -8.15
C LEU A 49 -4.20 -3.44 -8.59
N ASP A 50 -4.96 -3.59 -9.69
CA ASP A 50 -5.27 -4.91 -10.26
C ASP A 50 -4.02 -5.66 -10.72
N LEU A 51 -3.02 -4.95 -11.27
CA LEU A 51 -1.72 -5.55 -11.63
C LEU A 51 -0.97 -6.07 -10.40
N ILE A 52 -1.03 -5.36 -9.27
CA ILE A 52 -0.45 -5.82 -8.00
C ILE A 52 -1.17 -7.09 -7.52
N VAL A 53 -2.51 -7.07 -7.52
CA VAL A 53 -3.31 -8.25 -7.14
C VAL A 53 -2.97 -9.45 -8.01
N MET A 54 -2.91 -9.26 -9.32
CA MET A 54 -2.54 -10.29 -10.28
C MET A 54 -1.13 -10.84 -10.02
N ALA A 55 -0.17 -9.96 -9.72
CA ALA A 55 1.20 -10.38 -9.42
C ALA A 55 1.29 -11.23 -8.15
N PHE A 56 0.51 -10.91 -7.12
CA PHE A 56 0.40 -11.72 -5.91
C PHE A 56 -0.33 -13.04 -6.19
N GLN A 57 -1.47 -13.00 -6.87
CA GLN A 57 -2.25 -14.18 -7.23
C GLN A 57 -1.43 -15.20 -8.03
N MET A 58 -0.55 -14.73 -8.91
CA MET A 58 0.35 -15.57 -9.71
C MET A 58 1.67 -15.90 -8.99
N ASP A 59 1.86 -15.51 -7.75
CA ASP A 59 3.11 -15.61 -6.98
C ASP A 59 4.34 -15.07 -7.74
N LYS A 60 4.16 -14.00 -8.55
CA LYS A 60 5.27 -13.33 -9.26
C LYS A 60 6.09 -12.45 -8.35
N THR A 61 5.50 -11.97 -7.28
CA THR A 61 6.15 -11.27 -6.20
C THR A 61 5.37 -11.48 -4.91
N ARG A 62 6.04 -11.37 -3.77
CA ARG A 62 5.42 -11.36 -2.44
C ARG A 62 5.50 -10.00 -1.76
N ILE A 63 6.15 -9.05 -2.42
CA ILE A 63 6.29 -7.69 -1.92
C ILE A 63 6.04 -6.73 -3.09
N ALA A 64 5.16 -5.75 -2.87
CA ALA A 64 4.90 -4.68 -3.82
C ALA A 64 4.81 -3.34 -3.09
N THR A 65 5.22 -2.28 -3.76
CA THR A 65 5.00 -0.90 -3.32
C THR A 65 4.31 -0.14 -4.44
N CYS A 66 3.35 0.70 -4.08
CA CYS A 66 2.64 1.54 -5.02
C CYS A 66 2.50 2.95 -4.45
N MET A 67 2.98 3.92 -5.18
CA MET A 67 2.77 5.32 -4.87
C MET A 67 1.51 5.79 -5.61
N LEU A 68 0.41 6.00 -4.90
CA LEU A 68 -0.84 6.50 -5.51
C LEU A 68 -0.69 7.96 -5.93
N ASN A 69 0.07 8.73 -5.16
CA ASN A 69 0.43 10.10 -5.49
C ASN A 69 1.82 10.44 -4.93
N ASN A 70 2.53 11.37 -5.56
CA ASN A 70 3.77 11.89 -5.02
C ASN A 70 3.53 13.22 -4.26
N ASP A 71 4.49 13.62 -3.44
CA ASP A 71 4.38 14.80 -2.56
C ASP A 71 4.18 16.12 -3.33
N LEU A 72 4.75 16.23 -4.53
CA LEU A 72 4.66 17.43 -5.36
C LEU A 72 3.62 17.30 -6.49
N SER A 73 2.63 16.43 -6.32
CA SER A 73 1.64 16.14 -7.35
C SER A 73 0.81 17.36 -7.71
N GLN A 74 0.85 17.74 -8.98
CA GLN A 74 -0.04 18.74 -9.57
C GLN A 74 -1.32 18.11 -10.14
N MET A 75 -1.62 16.86 -9.75
CA MET A 75 -2.82 16.15 -10.22
C MET A 75 -4.08 16.94 -9.85
N ASN A 76 -4.98 17.06 -10.83
CA ASN A 76 -6.27 17.72 -10.65
C ASN A 76 -7.35 16.66 -10.41
N PHE A 77 -8.08 16.82 -9.33
CA PHE A 77 -9.16 15.91 -8.91
C PHE A 77 -10.55 16.44 -9.31
N GLY A 78 -10.63 17.26 -10.34
CA GLY A 78 -11.89 17.84 -10.83
C GLY A 78 -12.94 16.82 -11.31
N PHE A 79 -12.60 15.54 -11.35
CA PHE A 79 -13.58 14.46 -11.53
C PHE A 79 -14.39 14.17 -10.23
N LEU A 80 -13.92 14.65 -9.08
CA LEU A 80 -14.68 14.62 -7.84
C LEU A 80 -15.62 15.84 -7.79
N LYS A 81 -16.84 15.59 -7.35
CA LYS A 81 -17.85 16.66 -7.26
C LYS A 81 -17.37 17.79 -6.32
N ASP A 82 -17.45 19.02 -6.80
CA ASP A 82 -17.06 20.24 -6.07
C ASP A 82 -15.59 20.26 -5.64
N VAL A 83 -14.69 19.62 -6.41
CA VAL A 83 -13.24 19.69 -6.23
C VAL A 83 -12.63 20.36 -7.45
N GLN A 84 -11.75 21.32 -7.23
CA GLN A 84 -11.00 22.03 -8.28
C GLN A 84 -9.63 22.43 -7.73
N GLY A 85 -8.70 22.72 -8.63
CA GLY A 85 -7.33 23.05 -8.28
C GLY A 85 -6.39 21.84 -8.30
N SER A 86 -5.10 22.10 -8.13
CA SER A 86 -4.05 21.09 -8.06
C SER A 86 -3.92 20.53 -6.64
N LEU A 87 -3.59 19.25 -6.53
CA LEU A 87 -3.48 18.61 -5.22
C LEU A 87 -2.46 19.31 -4.31
N HIS A 88 -1.24 19.54 -4.81
CA HIS A 88 -0.17 20.07 -3.98
C HIS A 88 -0.34 21.56 -3.70
N LEU A 89 -0.39 22.40 -4.74
CA LEU A 89 -0.31 23.85 -4.55
C LEU A 89 -1.61 24.47 -4.02
N ASP A 90 -2.78 23.95 -4.45
CA ASP A 90 -4.05 24.57 -4.09
C ASP A 90 -4.73 23.88 -2.91
N LEU A 91 -4.69 22.56 -2.85
CA LEU A 91 -5.45 21.79 -1.85
C LEU A 91 -4.63 21.40 -0.64
N THR A 92 -3.37 20.96 -0.81
CA THR A 92 -2.51 20.62 0.33
C THR A 92 -2.07 21.88 1.06
N HIS A 93 -1.61 22.90 0.34
CA HIS A 93 -1.27 24.21 0.90
C HIS A 93 -2.50 25.13 0.99
N ASN A 94 -3.52 24.68 1.71
CA ASN A 94 -4.82 25.34 1.80
C ASN A 94 -4.86 26.54 2.76
N GLY A 95 -3.80 26.78 3.52
CA GLY A 95 -3.72 27.91 4.46
C GLY A 95 -4.84 27.91 5.50
N LYS A 96 -5.47 26.77 5.76
CA LYS A 96 -6.64 26.58 6.63
C LYS A 96 -7.92 27.27 6.14
N ASP A 97 -8.03 27.48 4.81
CA ASP A 97 -9.30 27.88 4.21
C ASP A 97 -10.29 26.69 4.29
N PRO A 98 -11.46 26.84 4.95
CA PRO A 98 -12.39 25.73 5.14
C PRO A 98 -12.94 25.13 3.84
N ALA A 99 -13.04 25.92 2.75
CA ALA A 99 -13.51 25.41 1.47
C ALA A 99 -12.42 24.54 0.80
N LEU A 100 -11.17 24.94 0.86
CA LEU A 100 -10.04 24.17 0.34
C LEU A 100 -9.80 22.93 1.19
N GLU A 101 -9.90 23.01 2.52
CA GLU A 101 -9.83 21.82 3.41
C GLU A 101 -10.93 20.81 3.07
N ALA A 102 -12.16 21.26 2.82
CA ALA A 102 -13.25 20.37 2.42
C ALA A 102 -12.98 19.67 1.07
N MET A 103 -12.37 20.36 0.11
CA MET A 103 -11.96 19.76 -1.17
C MET A 103 -10.80 18.78 -0.96
N TYR A 104 -9.82 19.14 -0.14
CA TYR A 104 -8.69 18.28 0.21
C TYR A 104 -9.14 16.98 0.89
N LEU A 105 -10.09 17.07 1.82
CA LEU A 105 -10.70 15.92 2.47
C LEU A 105 -11.31 14.94 1.45
N LYS A 106 -12.00 15.44 0.42
CA LYS A 106 -12.55 14.59 -0.66
C LYS A 106 -11.45 13.87 -1.43
N THR A 107 -10.29 14.50 -1.66
CA THR A 107 -9.16 13.83 -2.32
C THR A 107 -8.56 12.74 -1.44
N ASN A 108 -8.45 12.97 -0.13
CA ASN A 108 -7.98 11.96 0.83
C ASN A 108 -8.97 10.79 0.90
N GLN A 109 -10.28 11.06 0.97
CA GLN A 109 -11.32 10.03 0.92
C GLN A 109 -11.20 9.19 -0.35
N PHE A 110 -11.01 9.81 -1.51
CA PHE A 110 -10.81 9.10 -2.76
C PHE A 110 -9.62 8.11 -2.70
N HIS A 111 -8.48 8.51 -2.10
CA HIS A 111 -7.33 7.61 -1.95
C HIS A 111 -7.63 6.43 -1.03
N VAL A 112 -8.36 6.67 0.07
CA VAL A 112 -8.83 5.58 0.95
C VAL A 112 -9.79 4.65 0.19
N GLU A 113 -10.67 5.17 -0.65
CA GLU A 113 -11.57 4.37 -1.50
C GLU A 113 -10.80 3.48 -2.49
N GLN A 114 -9.67 3.96 -3.05
CA GLN A 114 -8.80 3.12 -3.88
C GLN A 114 -8.13 2.00 -3.06
N PHE A 115 -7.75 2.27 -1.82
CA PHE A 115 -7.26 1.23 -0.92
C PHE A 115 -8.34 0.20 -0.59
N VAL A 116 -9.57 0.64 -0.30
CA VAL A 116 -10.72 -0.26 -0.11
C VAL A 116 -11.01 -1.09 -1.36
N TYR A 117 -10.87 -0.51 -2.55
CA TYR A 117 -10.95 -1.26 -3.80
C TYR A 117 -9.94 -2.41 -3.82
N LEU A 118 -8.67 -2.13 -3.52
CA LEU A 118 -7.60 -3.15 -3.44
C LEU A 118 -7.97 -4.26 -2.45
N LEU A 119 -8.42 -3.91 -1.24
CA LEU A 119 -8.81 -4.88 -0.21
C LEU A 119 -9.95 -5.79 -0.70
N ASN A 120 -10.97 -5.23 -1.33
CA ASN A 120 -12.09 -6.00 -1.88
C ASN A 120 -11.64 -6.95 -3.00
N ARG A 121 -10.73 -6.52 -3.87
CA ARG A 121 -10.15 -7.38 -4.89
C ARG A 121 -9.42 -8.56 -4.27
N MET A 122 -8.54 -8.33 -3.29
CA MET A 122 -7.81 -9.40 -2.62
C MET A 122 -8.71 -10.32 -1.80
N LYS A 123 -9.75 -9.77 -1.17
CA LYS A 123 -10.76 -10.54 -0.44
C LYS A 123 -11.58 -11.46 -1.34
N SER A 124 -11.77 -11.10 -2.61
CA SER A 124 -12.53 -11.92 -3.56
C SER A 124 -11.77 -13.13 -4.12
N ILE A 125 -10.47 -13.23 -3.83
CA ILE A 125 -9.61 -14.30 -4.35
C ILE A 125 -9.41 -15.33 -3.25
N GLN A 126 -9.88 -16.56 -3.50
CA GLN A 126 -9.67 -17.69 -2.60
C GLN A 126 -8.23 -18.16 -2.68
N GLU A 127 -7.59 -18.36 -1.53
CA GLU A 127 -6.23 -18.88 -1.40
C GLU A 127 -6.17 -19.86 -0.23
N GLY A 128 -6.04 -21.14 -0.53
CA GLY A 128 -6.05 -22.19 0.50
C GLY A 128 -7.34 -22.17 1.34
N ASP A 129 -7.19 -22.03 2.64
CA ASP A 129 -8.27 -22.01 3.64
C ASP A 129 -8.82 -20.60 3.93
N GLY A 130 -8.26 -19.57 3.27
CA GLY A 130 -8.65 -18.18 3.40
C GLY A 130 -8.72 -17.46 2.06
N THR A 131 -8.61 -16.16 2.11
CA THR A 131 -8.51 -15.29 0.93
C THR A 131 -7.09 -14.75 0.77
N LEU A 132 -6.75 -14.23 -0.40
CA LEU A 132 -5.46 -13.56 -0.61
C LEU A 132 -5.25 -12.41 0.40
N LEU A 133 -6.33 -11.74 0.83
CA LEU A 133 -6.27 -10.72 1.88
C LEU A 133 -5.91 -11.31 3.25
N ASP A 134 -6.45 -12.48 3.60
CA ASP A 134 -6.17 -13.13 4.87
C ASP A 134 -4.70 -13.50 5.02
N HIS A 135 -4.04 -13.86 3.92
CA HIS A 135 -2.63 -14.22 3.89
C HIS A 135 -1.69 -13.04 3.60
N SER A 136 -2.22 -11.82 3.56
CA SER A 136 -1.46 -10.61 3.22
C SER A 136 -1.38 -9.61 4.36
N MET A 137 -0.41 -8.70 4.25
CA MET A 137 -0.26 -7.51 5.09
C MET A 137 -0.17 -6.29 4.17
N LEU A 138 -1.15 -5.41 4.22
CA LEU A 138 -1.22 -4.22 3.38
C LEU A 138 -1.13 -2.97 4.25
N LEU A 139 -0.08 -2.19 4.06
CA LEU A 139 0.08 -0.91 4.73
C LEU A 139 -0.28 0.24 3.78
N PHE A 140 -1.29 1.00 4.14
CA PHE A 140 -1.65 2.26 3.51
C PHE A 140 -1.24 3.40 4.44
N CYS A 141 -0.44 4.33 3.96
CA CYS A 141 0.10 5.42 4.75
C CYS A 141 0.36 6.67 3.92
N SER A 142 0.48 7.79 4.61
CA SER A 142 1.07 9.02 4.11
C SER A 142 2.42 9.25 4.81
N ASN A 143 3.32 9.99 4.19
CA ASN A 143 4.58 10.43 4.79
C ASN A 143 4.43 11.73 5.59
N LEU A 144 3.27 12.39 5.51
CA LEU A 144 2.94 13.60 6.25
C LEU A 144 1.59 13.44 6.97
N PHE A 145 1.50 14.01 8.17
CA PHE A 145 0.23 14.21 8.88
C PHE A 145 -0.44 15.52 8.43
N ASP A 146 0.31 16.61 8.46
CA ASP A 146 -0.14 17.93 8.00
C ASP A 146 0.67 18.32 6.76
N GLY A 147 0.04 18.23 5.59
CA GLY A 147 0.68 18.54 4.32
C GLY A 147 0.96 20.04 4.13
N ASP A 148 0.14 20.94 4.71
CA ASP A 148 0.35 22.39 4.63
C ASP A 148 1.63 22.81 5.37
N ARG A 149 1.90 22.20 6.52
CA ARG A 149 3.06 22.48 7.37
C ARG A 149 4.23 21.54 7.14
N HIS A 150 4.09 20.56 6.29
CA HIS A 150 5.05 19.46 6.09
C HIS A 150 5.40 18.71 7.40
N GLN A 151 4.41 18.54 8.26
CA GLN A 151 4.60 17.83 9.53
C GLN A 151 4.61 16.32 9.30
N ALA A 152 5.72 15.68 9.63
CA ALA A 152 5.90 14.22 9.45
C ALA A 152 5.66 13.41 10.73
N ASP A 153 5.28 14.05 11.83
CA ASP A 153 4.89 13.39 13.07
C ASP A 153 3.48 12.82 12.91
N GLU A 154 3.12 11.82 13.75
CA GLU A 154 1.75 11.30 13.85
C GLU A 154 1.17 10.81 12.52
N MET A 155 2.01 10.22 11.67
CA MET A 155 1.61 9.76 10.34
C MET A 155 0.40 8.82 10.39
N PRO A 156 -0.64 9.06 9.57
CA PRO A 156 -1.78 8.17 9.48
C PRO A 156 -1.37 6.86 8.80
N MET A 157 -1.68 5.73 9.44
CA MET A 157 -1.37 4.39 8.92
C MET A 157 -2.57 3.47 9.08
N ILE A 158 -2.89 2.72 8.04
CA ILE A 158 -3.90 1.66 8.07
C ILE A 158 -3.21 0.36 7.68
N LEU A 159 -3.22 -0.62 8.57
CA LEU A 159 -2.75 -1.97 8.29
C LEU A 159 -3.95 -2.88 8.10
N ALA A 160 -4.05 -3.50 6.94
CA ALA A 160 -5.13 -4.41 6.58
C ALA A 160 -4.58 -5.79 6.21
N GLY A 161 -5.47 -6.79 6.25
CA GLY A 161 -5.11 -8.20 6.16
C GLY A 161 -4.67 -8.76 7.51
N ASN A 162 -4.71 -10.08 7.67
CA ASN A 162 -4.35 -10.67 8.97
C ASN A 162 -3.01 -11.41 8.97
N GLY A 163 -2.26 -11.34 7.86
CA GLY A 163 -0.93 -11.91 7.75
C GLY A 163 -0.88 -13.40 8.08
N GLY A 164 -1.85 -14.18 7.58
CA GLY A 164 -1.97 -15.59 7.89
C GLY A 164 -2.32 -15.88 9.35
N GLY A 165 -3.06 -14.98 10.00
CA GLY A 165 -3.47 -15.11 11.41
C GLY A 165 -2.50 -14.49 12.42
N THR A 166 -1.46 -13.80 11.95
CA THR A 166 -0.45 -13.18 12.84
C THR A 166 -0.79 -11.75 13.26
N ILE A 167 -1.82 -11.13 12.65
CA ILE A 167 -2.26 -9.77 12.92
C ILE A 167 -3.73 -9.76 13.36
N GLN A 168 -4.00 -9.18 14.51
CA GLN A 168 -5.36 -8.95 14.97
C GLN A 168 -5.91 -7.68 14.33
N THR A 169 -6.94 -7.81 13.50
CA THR A 169 -7.62 -6.71 12.81
C THR A 169 -8.79 -6.12 13.62
N GLY A 170 -9.46 -5.09 13.09
CA GLY A 170 -10.68 -4.52 13.66
C GLY A 170 -10.45 -3.68 14.92
N ARG A 171 -9.27 -3.08 15.08
CA ARG A 171 -8.89 -2.28 16.26
C ARG A 171 -8.11 -1.01 15.87
N ILE A 172 -8.09 -0.08 16.79
CA ILE A 172 -7.24 1.11 16.72
C ILE A 172 -6.12 0.95 17.74
N LEU A 173 -4.89 1.19 17.34
CA LEU A 173 -3.73 1.22 18.21
C LEU A 173 -3.29 2.68 18.36
N ASP A 174 -3.42 3.22 19.56
CA ASP A 174 -3.00 4.58 19.90
C ASP A 174 -1.69 4.55 20.69
N TYR A 175 -0.64 5.11 20.09
CA TYR A 175 0.69 5.20 20.69
C TYR A 175 1.03 6.60 21.21
N MET A 176 0.10 7.56 21.18
CA MET A 176 0.38 8.97 21.53
C MET A 176 0.93 9.13 22.94
N GLN A 177 0.47 8.30 23.89
CA GLN A 177 0.90 8.35 25.29
C GLN A 177 2.11 7.42 25.57
N GLN A 178 2.62 6.72 24.55
CA GLN A 178 3.77 5.85 24.72
C GLN A 178 5.09 6.64 24.63
N PRO A 179 6.18 6.15 25.25
CA PRO A 179 7.52 6.71 25.06
C PRO A 179 7.89 6.76 23.58
N LYS A 180 8.72 7.74 23.20
CA LYS A 180 9.10 7.97 21.80
C LYS A 180 9.67 6.71 21.13
N GLU A 181 10.42 5.90 21.86
CA GLU A 181 11.03 4.64 21.39
C GLU A 181 9.98 3.58 21.01
N GLU A 182 8.81 3.62 21.64
CA GLU A 182 7.72 2.66 21.42
C GLU A 182 6.83 3.03 20.25
N ARG A 183 6.86 4.28 19.77
CA ARG A 183 5.97 4.80 18.73
C ARG A 183 6.66 5.17 17.42
N ARG A 184 7.87 4.65 17.19
CA ARG A 184 8.57 4.85 15.91
C ARG A 184 7.90 4.05 14.79
N ALA A 185 7.73 4.64 13.62
CA ALA A 185 7.20 3.93 12.45
C ALA A 185 8.05 2.71 12.07
N CYS A 186 9.37 2.80 12.26
CA CYS A 186 10.28 1.68 11.99
C CYS A 186 10.06 0.47 12.91
N ASN A 187 9.42 0.63 14.10
CA ASN A 187 9.02 -0.50 14.93
C ASN A 187 7.94 -1.35 14.22
N LEU A 188 7.01 -0.70 13.50
CA LEU A 188 6.02 -1.39 12.68
C LEU A 188 6.71 -2.17 11.55
N TYR A 189 7.66 -1.54 10.85
CA TYR A 189 8.40 -2.22 9.77
C TYR A 189 9.17 -3.44 10.28
N LEU A 190 9.85 -3.35 11.43
CA LEU A 190 10.49 -4.52 12.06
C LEU A 190 9.47 -5.63 12.35
N SER A 191 8.29 -5.27 12.86
CA SER A 191 7.22 -6.25 13.14
C SER A 191 6.68 -6.92 11.87
N LEU A 192 6.59 -6.19 10.76
CA LEU A 192 6.18 -6.75 9.46
C LEU A 192 7.28 -7.64 8.87
N MET A 193 8.56 -7.24 8.99
CA MET A 193 9.70 -8.03 8.54
C MET A 193 9.77 -9.38 9.26
N GLU A 194 9.59 -9.38 10.59
CA GLU A 194 9.56 -10.61 11.39
C GLU A 194 8.46 -11.57 10.93
N ARG A 195 7.25 -11.06 10.67
CA ARG A 195 6.13 -11.86 10.14
C ARG A 195 6.38 -12.40 8.73
N MET A 196 7.25 -11.75 7.96
CA MET A 196 7.72 -12.24 6.66
C MET A 196 8.93 -13.18 6.76
N GLY A 197 9.33 -13.58 7.99
CA GLY A 197 10.46 -14.47 8.22
C GLY A 197 11.83 -13.79 8.05
N VAL A 198 11.89 -12.47 8.08
CA VAL A 198 13.14 -11.71 8.00
C VAL A 198 13.61 -11.42 9.42
N GLU A 199 14.71 -12.09 9.83
CA GLU A 199 15.35 -11.82 11.11
C GLU A 199 16.16 -10.53 11.02
N ALA A 200 15.74 -9.50 11.76
CA ALA A 200 16.45 -8.24 11.87
C ALA A 200 16.32 -7.69 13.30
N ASN A 201 17.44 -7.37 13.89
CA ASN A 201 17.48 -6.79 15.25
C ASN A 201 17.30 -5.25 15.20
N ARG A 202 17.36 -4.66 14.01
CA ARG A 202 17.31 -3.21 13.81
C ARG A 202 16.85 -2.86 12.41
N PHE A 203 16.05 -1.78 12.30
CA PHE A 203 15.67 -1.17 11.03
C PHE A 203 15.47 0.34 11.21
N GLY A 204 16.17 1.16 10.42
CA GLY A 204 16.14 2.61 10.57
C GLY A 204 16.54 3.03 11.98
N ASP A 205 15.65 3.76 12.65
CA ASP A 205 15.81 4.21 14.04
C ASP A 205 15.22 3.23 15.08
N ALA A 206 14.63 2.11 14.65
CA ALA A 206 14.03 1.12 15.52
C ALA A 206 15.02 0.01 15.92
N ASP A 207 14.97 -0.38 17.19
CA ASP A 207 15.71 -1.48 17.81
C ASP A 207 14.77 -2.49 18.49
N ARG A 208 13.47 -2.36 18.25
CA ARG A 208 12.42 -3.20 18.84
C ARG A 208 11.19 -3.23 17.93
N MET A 209 10.39 -4.26 18.09
CA MET A 209 9.11 -4.41 17.39
C MET A 209 8.05 -3.49 17.99
N LEU A 210 7.00 -3.21 17.21
CA LEU A 210 5.86 -2.46 17.67
C LEU A 210 5.07 -3.31 18.68
N LYS A 211 4.77 -2.75 19.85
CA LYS A 211 3.93 -3.41 20.84
C LYS A 211 2.50 -3.59 20.33
N TRP A 212 1.86 -4.66 20.75
CA TRP A 212 0.44 -4.98 20.50
C TRP A 212 0.05 -5.17 19.03
N LEU A 213 0.99 -5.26 18.10
CA LEU A 213 0.68 -5.56 16.70
C LEU A 213 0.25 -7.03 16.51
#